data_5b48593e854f4514cc73906b9af40228
#
_entry.id   5b48593e854f4514cc73906b9af40228
#
_cell.length_a   1.000
_cell.length_b   1.000
_cell.length_c   1.000
_cell.angle_alpha   90.00
_cell.angle_beta   90.00
_cell.angle_gamma   90.00
#
_symmetry.space_group_name_H-M   'P 1'
#
loop_
_entity.id
_entity.type
_entity.pdbx_description
1 polymer ?
#
loop_
_entity_poly.entity_id
_entity_poly.type
_entity_poly.pdbx_seq_one_letter_code
_entity_poly.pdbx_strand_id
1 'polypeptide(L)'
;CSTGLYYWNESMKAETSIRITGIPDMNKNQNIDVDCIGEPFGGYYPVNSIANWPSIAFDKNNIMYICYSSLREGADYISDVNQLQYRHVFIQYSMNEGKNWSEPYDVINKDLINLPNLTNKIEATYPQLNPSIDSTVSILYLRDFLPGSAGNNNHGPAQSNVMFMSFDKNILFNVTHSTDIQNEEIVSIVPNPARTFIDINLKNKNQSIQDINCFSNDGALVFNYKFSKNLNAQKMNISSLNPGIYYLQFQFNDHMEYHKFVKI
;
A
#
# COMPACT_ATOMS: atom_id res chain seq x y z
N CYS A 1 -14.72 9.75 14.22
CA CYS A 1 -14.65 8.51 13.40
C CYS A 1 -13.69 7.50 14.04
N SER A 2 -14.11 6.75 15.05
CA SER A 2 -13.21 5.89 15.84
C SER A 2 -13.39 4.38 15.58
N THR A 3 -14.34 3.99 14.75
CA THR A 3 -14.59 2.59 14.44
C THR A 3 -13.61 2.06 13.40
N GLY A 4 -13.18 0.81 13.55
CA GLY A 4 -12.23 0.18 12.66
C GLY A 4 -12.30 -1.34 12.74
N LEU A 5 -11.41 -2.01 12.02
CA LEU A 5 -11.22 -3.43 12.09
C LEU A 5 -10.16 -3.77 13.13
N TYR A 6 -10.43 -4.82 13.89
CA TYR A 6 -9.55 -5.32 14.92
C TYR A 6 -9.30 -6.81 14.71
N TYR A 7 -8.09 -7.24 14.98
CA TYR A 7 -7.67 -8.63 14.96
C TYR A 7 -7.55 -9.17 16.39
N TRP A 8 -8.07 -10.38 16.58
CA TRP A 8 -7.93 -11.14 17.79
C TRP A 8 -7.82 -12.64 17.46
N ASN A 9 -7.05 -13.37 18.22
CA ASN A 9 -6.99 -14.82 18.16
C ASN A 9 -6.92 -15.41 19.57
N GLU A 10 -7.11 -16.73 19.69
CA GLU A 10 -7.19 -17.45 20.95
C GLU A 10 -5.90 -17.42 21.80
N SER A 11 -4.75 -17.11 21.22
CA SER A 11 -3.49 -16.92 21.98
C SER A 11 -3.40 -15.57 22.67
N MET A 12 -4.29 -14.65 22.35
CA MET A 12 -4.34 -13.30 22.92
C MET A 12 -5.25 -13.28 24.15
N LYS A 13 -4.96 -12.36 25.10
CA LYS A 13 -5.90 -12.09 26.19
C LYS A 13 -7.18 -11.46 25.63
N ALA A 14 -8.33 -11.74 26.24
CA ALA A 14 -9.64 -11.31 25.75
C ALA A 14 -9.78 -9.80 25.47
N GLU A 15 -8.97 -8.96 26.13
CA GLU A 15 -9.03 -7.50 26.02
C GLU A 15 -7.90 -6.88 25.17
N THR A 16 -7.11 -7.70 24.46
CA THR A 16 -5.90 -7.24 23.74
C THR A 16 -6.01 -7.36 22.21
N SER A 17 -7.15 -6.98 21.64
CA SER A 17 -7.27 -6.93 20.18
C SER A 17 -6.32 -5.90 19.56
N ILE A 18 -5.76 -6.24 18.42
CA ILE A 18 -4.86 -5.38 17.64
C ILE A 18 -5.69 -4.64 16.59
N ARG A 19 -5.63 -3.33 16.58
CA ARG A 19 -6.28 -2.54 15.54
C ARG A 19 -5.56 -2.75 14.21
N ILE A 20 -6.30 -3.17 13.18
CA ILE A 20 -5.78 -3.32 11.83
C ILE A 20 -5.85 -1.96 11.12
N THR A 21 -7.04 -1.36 11.11
CA THR A 21 -7.30 -0.14 10.34
C THR A 21 -8.55 0.59 10.84
N GLY A 22 -8.71 1.82 10.37
CA GLY A 22 -9.94 2.60 10.33
C GLY A 22 -10.19 3.11 8.93
N ILE A 23 -10.42 4.41 8.76
CA ILE A 23 -10.26 5.07 7.45
C ILE A 23 -8.76 5.18 7.21
N PRO A 24 -8.25 4.71 6.07
CA PRO A 24 -6.84 4.89 5.72
C PRO A 24 -6.50 6.35 5.50
N ASP A 25 -5.46 6.83 6.17
CA ASP A 25 -4.81 8.13 5.90
C ASP A 25 -3.88 7.92 4.70
N MET A 26 -4.41 8.13 3.51
CA MET A 26 -3.70 7.82 2.27
C MET A 26 -2.72 8.92 1.86
N ASN A 27 -2.92 10.16 2.30
CA ASN A 27 -2.02 11.27 2.05
C ASN A 27 -1.00 11.48 3.18
N LYS A 28 -1.12 10.72 4.30
CA LYS A 28 -0.20 10.70 5.45
C LYS A 28 0.00 12.04 6.15
N ASN A 29 -0.99 12.90 6.08
CA ASN A 29 -0.97 14.19 6.77
C ASN A 29 -1.38 14.10 8.25
N GLN A 30 -1.67 12.90 8.77
CA GLN A 30 -2.16 12.60 10.12
C GLN A 30 -3.58 13.11 10.41
N ASN A 31 -4.27 13.60 9.39
CA ASN A 31 -5.68 13.95 9.45
C ASN A 31 -6.46 12.99 8.54
N ILE A 32 -7.68 12.69 8.92
CA ILE A 32 -8.59 11.90 8.09
C ILE A 32 -9.52 12.87 7.38
N ASP A 33 -9.24 13.10 6.10
CA ASP A 33 -9.94 14.07 5.26
C ASP A 33 -11.23 13.49 4.66
N VAL A 34 -12.15 13.10 5.53
CA VAL A 34 -13.51 12.67 5.17
C VAL A 34 -14.53 13.51 5.91
N ASP A 35 -15.62 13.83 5.24
CA ASP A 35 -16.75 14.48 5.89
C ASP A 35 -17.52 13.46 6.74
N CYS A 36 -17.24 13.48 8.04
CA CYS A 36 -17.99 12.70 9.02
C CYS A 36 -19.08 13.54 9.70
N ILE A 37 -19.32 14.78 9.23
CA ILE A 37 -20.24 15.73 9.84
C ILE A 37 -21.64 15.50 9.30
N GLY A 38 -22.55 15.18 10.18
CA GLY A 38 -24.00 15.23 9.92
C GLY A 38 -24.70 13.91 9.62
N GLU A 39 -23.97 12.86 9.27
CA GLU A 39 -24.56 11.53 9.12
C GLU A 39 -24.09 10.61 10.23
N PRO A 40 -24.99 10.07 11.05
CA PRO A 40 -24.64 8.91 11.85
C PRO A 40 -24.15 7.81 10.89
N PHE A 41 -23.05 7.17 11.20
CA PHE A 41 -22.40 6.13 10.38
C PHE A 41 -23.34 5.02 9.89
N GLY A 42 -24.58 4.97 10.35
CA GLY A 42 -25.66 4.13 9.86
C GLY A 42 -26.39 4.62 8.61
N GLY A 43 -26.07 5.84 8.13
CA GLY A 43 -26.76 6.42 6.97
C GLY A 43 -26.44 5.78 5.63
N TYR A 44 -25.20 5.30 5.46
CA TYR A 44 -24.74 4.72 4.18
C TYR A 44 -25.25 3.31 3.92
N TYR A 45 -25.14 2.45 4.92
CA TYR A 45 -25.57 1.05 4.85
C TYR A 45 -26.11 0.62 6.22
N PRO A 46 -27.12 -0.22 6.31
CA PRO A 46 -27.59 -0.73 7.60
C PRO A 46 -26.47 -1.49 8.33
N VAL A 47 -26.24 -1.17 9.60
CA VAL A 47 -25.23 -1.81 10.47
C VAL A 47 -23.77 -1.50 10.18
N ASN A 48 -23.39 -0.27 9.87
CA ASN A 48 -22.08 0.01 9.31
C ASN A 48 -21.05 0.60 10.27
N SER A 49 -19.91 -0.03 10.22
CA SER A 49 -18.63 0.55 10.59
C SER A 49 -17.99 1.27 9.39
N ILE A 50 -17.01 2.12 9.66
CA ILE A 50 -16.24 2.83 8.62
C ILE A 50 -15.49 1.86 7.72
N ALA A 51 -14.83 0.85 8.30
CA ALA A 51 -14.22 -0.26 7.59
C ALA A 51 -15.07 -1.51 7.79
N ASN A 52 -15.54 -2.11 6.71
CA ASN A 52 -16.53 -3.18 6.71
C ASN A 52 -16.16 -4.34 5.81
N TRP A 53 -16.90 -5.44 6.00
CA TRP A 53 -16.87 -6.64 5.17
C TRP A 53 -15.45 -7.21 5.01
N PRO A 54 -14.76 -7.49 6.13
CA PRO A 54 -13.43 -8.08 6.05
C PRO A 54 -13.49 -9.49 5.47
N SER A 55 -12.57 -9.78 4.56
CA SER A 55 -12.30 -11.10 4.05
C SER A 55 -10.83 -11.42 4.23
N ILE A 56 -10.52 -12.58 4.80
CA ILE A 56 -9.16 -13.00 5.14
C ILE A 56 -8.72 -14.18 4.28
N ALA A 57 -7.45 -14.19 3.92
CA ALA A 57 -6.81 -15.29 3.21
C ALA A 57 -5.38 -15.51 3.72
N PHE A 58 -4.82 -16.67 3.38
CA PHE A 58 -3.45 -17.02 3.74
C PHE A 58 -2.69 -17.48 2.50
N ASP A 59 -1.38 -17.27 2.50
CA ASP A 59 -0.50 -17.91 1.55
C ASP A 59 0.23 -19.12 2.17
N LYS A 60 0.98 -19.84 1.36
CA LYS A 60 1.77 -21.02 1.79
C LYS A 60 2.85 -20.71 2.84
N ASN A 61 3.20 -19.47 3.03
CA ASN A 61 4.17 -18.99 4.03
C ASN A 61 3.48 -18.50 5.31
N ASN A 62 2.18 -18.74 5.45
CA ASN A 62 1.33 -18.24 6.55
C ASN A 62 1.26 -16.71 6.65
N ILE A 63 1.55 -16.00 5.57
CA ILE A 63 1.26 -14.57 5.50
C ILE A 63 -0.26 -14.42 5.45
N MET A 64 -0.79 -13.60 6.36
CA MET A 64 -2.21 -13.28 6.40
C MET A 64 -2.49 -12.07 5.51
N TYR A 65 -3.54 -12.14 4.73
CA TYR A 65 -4.04 -11.03 3.92
C TYR A 65 -5.48 -10.73 4.35
N ILE A 66 -5.79 -9.46 4.51
CA ILE A 66 -7.16 -9.01 4.77
C ILE A 66 -7.54 -7.97 3.75
N CYS A 67 -8.68 -8.17 3.07
CA CYS A 67 -9.31 -7.10 2.33
C CYS A 67 -10.57 -6.63 3.02
N TYR A 68 -10.91 -5.39 2.85
CA TYR A 68 -12.08 -4.74 3.44
C TYR A 68 -12.48 -3.52 2.61
N SER A 69 -13.71 -3.05 2.80
CA SER A 69 -14.15 -1.79 2.21
C SER A 69 -14.11 -0.69 3.28
N SER A 70 -13.58 0.48 2.92
CA SER A 70 -13.55 1.66 3.78
C SER A 70 -13.79 2.93 2.97
N LEU A 71 -14.22 4.01 3.65
CA LEU A 71 -14.26 5.31 3.01
C LEU A 71 -12.87 5.69 2.49
N ARG A 72 -12.82 6.26 1.28
CA ARG A 72 -11.61 6.78 0.67
C ARG A 72 -11.52 8.27 0.97
N GLU A 73 -10.49 8.69 1.73
CA GLU A 73 -10.32 10.10 2.05
C GLU A 73 -9.99 10.96 0.83
N GLY A 74 -10.25 12.27 0.98
CA GLY A 74 -9.94 13.30 0.02
C GLY A 74 -11.17 13.85 -0.70
N ALA A 75 -11.13 15.13 -1.06
CA ALA A 75 -12.24 15.84 -1.71
C ALA A 75 -12.59 15.24 -3.09
N ASP A 76 -11.61 14.67 -3.78
CA ASP A 76 -11.81 14.02 -5.09
C ASP A 76 -12.70 12.76 -5.01
N TYR A 77 -12.90 12.23 -3.81
CA TYR A 77 -13.70 11.04 -3.56
C TYR A 77 -15.08 11.34 -2.96
N ILE A 78 -15.53 12.59 -3.07
CA ILE A 78 -16.89 12.99 -2.72
C ILE A 78 -17.76 12.95 -3.99
N SER A 79 -18.95 12.38 -3.90
CA SER A 79 -19.90 12.34 -4.99
C SER A 79 -20.52 13.72 -5.24
N ASP A 80 -20.48 14.17 -6.48
CA ASP A 80 -21.13 15.42 -6.89
C ASP A 80 -22.67 15.33 -6.85
N VAL A 81 -23.22 14.11 -6.80
CA VAL A 81 -24.66 13.86 -6.85
C VAL A 81 -25.31 13.92 -5.47
N ASN A 82 -24.74 13.20 -4.51
CA ASN A 82 -25.34 13.06 -3.17
C ASN A 82 -24.42 13.51 -2.03
N GLN A 83 -23.25 14.07 -2.37
CA GLN A 83 -22.26 14.62 -1.43
C GLN A 83 -21.74 13.58 -0.41
N LEU A 84 -21.87 12.29 -0.72
CA LEU A 84 -21.34 11.22 0.11
C LEU A 84 -19.92 10.82 -0.33
N GLN A 85 -19.13 10.34 0.61
CA GLN A 85 -17.78 9.85 0.37
C GLN A 85 -17.85 8.45 -0.25
N TYR A 86 -17.07 8.20 -1.32
CA TYR A 86 -16.92 6.89 -1.92
C TYR A 86 -16.16 5.91 -1.02
N ARG A 87 -16.52 4.64 -1.11
CA ARG A 87 -15.78 3.53 -0.52
C ARG A 87 -14.92 2.85 -1.55
N HIS A 88 -13.69 2.56 -1.17
CA HIS A 88 -12.80 1.70 -1.93
C HIS A 88 -12.57 0.37 -1.20
N VAL A 89 -12.07 -0.61 -1.92
CA VAL A 89 -11.54 -1.84 -1.36
C VAL A 89 -10.05 -1.64 -1.07
N PHE A 90 -9.66 -1.98 0.15
CA PHE A 90 -8.28 -1.95 0.60
C PHE A 90 -7.82 -3.35 0.94
N ILE A 91 -6.52 -3.60 0.82
CA ILE A 91 -5.88 -4.82 1.27
C ILE A 91 -4.67 -4.49 2.14
N GLN A 92 -4.48 -5.28 3.20
CA GLN A 92 -3.31 -5.26 4.06
C GLN A 92 -2.83 -6.68 4.29
N TYR A 93 -1.57 -6.84 4.69
CA TYR A 93 -1.02 -8.14 5.06
C TYR A 93 -0.28 -8.09 6.38
N SER A 94 -0.14 -9.27 7.01
CA SER A 94 0.66 -9.47 8.21
C SER A 94 1.58 -10.67 8.02
N MET A 95 2.87 -10.49 8.30
CA MET A 95 3.91 -11.53 8.26
C MET A 95 4.21 -12.13 9.64
N ASN A 96 3.53 -11.71 10.68
CA ASN A 96 3.83 -12.05 12.07
C ASN A 96 2.57 -12.37 12.89
N GLU A 97 1.69 -13.17 12.31
CA GLU A 97 0.48 -13.69 12.98
C GLU A 97 -0.46 -12.57 13.47
N GLY A 98 -0.58 -11.48 12.72
CA GLY A 98 -1.47 -10.37 13.02
C GLY A 98 -0.94 -9.37 14.06
N LYS A 99 0.31 -9.51 14.52
CA LYS A 99 0.91 -8.58 15.49
C LYS A 99 1.13 -7.19 14.90
N ASN A 100 1.50 -7.13 13.62
CA ASN A 100 1.62 -5.90 12.85
C ASN A 100 1.00 -6.10 11.47
N TRP A 101 0.47 -5.04 10.90
CA TRP A 101 -0.15 -5.02 9.58
C TRP A 101 0.57 -4.01 8.69
N SER A 102 0.64 -4.32 7.40
CA SER A 102 1.15 -3.39 6.40
C SER A 102 0.29 -2.13 6.33
N GLU A 103 0.79 -1.11 5.67
CA GLU A 103 -0.05 0.00 5.25
C GLU A 103 -1.19 -0.50 4.33
N PRO A 104 -2.36 0.15 4.37
CA PRO A 104 -3.46 -0.19 3.49
C PRO A 104 -3.12 0.15 2.03
N TYR A 105 -3.33 -0.82 1.15
CA TYR A 105 -3.20 -0.65 -0.29
C TYR A 105 -4.59 -0.52 -0.92
N ASP A 106 -4.85 0.60 -1.58
CA ASP A 106 -6.09 0.85 -2.31
C ASP A 106 -6.08 0.06 -3.62
N VAL A 107 -6.92 -0.96 -3.75
CA VAL A 107 -7.00 -1.78 -4.96
C VAL A 107 -7.89 -1.19 -6.05
N ILE A 108 -8.66 -0.15 -5.70
CA ILE A 108 -9.50 0.60 -6.67
C ILE A 108 -8.70 1.80 -7.21
N ASN A 109 -7.53 1.53 -7.74
CA ASN A 109 -6.69 2.55 -8.32
C ASN A 109 -6.49 2.32 -9.83
N LYS A 110 -6.15 3.38 -10.55
CA LYS A 110 -5.96 3.36 -12.01
C LYS A 110 -4.81 2.46 -12.47
N ASP A 111 -3.84 2.16 -11.61
CA ASP A 111 -2.66 1.38 -11.96
C ASP A 111 -2.98 -0.12 -12.01
N LEU A 112 -3.96 -0.56 -11.19
CA LEU A 112 -4.48 -1.93 -11.22
C LEU A 112 -5.68 -2.09 -12.15
N ILE A 113 -6.51 -1.06 -12.24
CA ILE A 113 -7.74 -1.11 -13.04
C ILE A 113 -7.49 -0.34 -14.34
N ASN A 114 -7.01 -1.04 -15.34
CA ASN A 114 -6.77 -0.47 -16.68
C ASN A 114 -8.09 -0.31 -17.45
N LEU A 115 -8.96 0.58 -16.96
CA LEU A 115 -10.19 0.95 -17.66
C LEU A 115 -10.04 2.38 -18.22
N PRO A 116 -10.16 2.57 -19.53
CA PRO A 116 -10.20 3.91 -20.11
C PRO A 116 -11.37 4.69 -19.50
N ASN A 117 -11.13 5.91 -19.08
CA ASN A 117 -12.11 6.80 -18.42
C ASN A 117 -12.55 6.36 -17.00
N LEU A 118 -11.78 5.53 -16.30
CA LEU A 118 -12.05 5.27 -14.91
C LEU A 118 -11.91 6.58 -14.11
N THR A 119 -13.03 7.10 -13.65
CA THR A 119 -13.01 8.13 -12.61
C THR A 119 -12.69 7.45 -11.29
N ASN A 120 -11.96 8.09 -10.39
CA ASN A 120 -11.73 7.59 -9.03
C ASN A 120 -13.02 7.52 -8.19
N LYS A 121 -14.15 7.92 -8.77
CA LYS A 121 -15.48 7.95 -8.16
C LYS A 121 -16.20 6.63 -8.43
N ILE A 122 -15.84 5.61 -7.67
CA ILE A 122 -16.41 4.27 -7.72
C ILE A 122 -16.71 3.85 -6.28
N GLU A 123 -17.96 3.46 -6.04
CA GLU A 123 -18.32 2.78 -4.80
C GLU A 123 -17.95 1.30 -4.91
N ALA A 124 -17.04 0.83 -4.08
CA ALA A 124 -16.57 -0.56 -4.07
C ALA A 124 -16.79 -1.18 -2.69
N THR A 125 -17.65 -2.20 -2.65
CA THR A 125 -18.15 -2.80 -1.40
C THR A 125 -18.14 -4.32 -1.47
N TYR A 126 -18.35 -4.97 -0.32
CA TYR A 126 -18.46 -6.43 -0.18
C TYR A 126 -17.28 -7.21 -0.80
N PRO A 127 -16.03 -6.85 -0.50
CA PRO A 127 -14.90 -7.57 -1.06
C PRO A 127 -14.80 -9.00 -0.52
N GLN A 128 -14.40 -9.91 -1.40
CA GLN A 128 -14.11 -11.29 -1.06
C GLN A 128 -12.78 -11.69 -1.65
N LEU A 129 -11.83 -12.10 -0.80
CA LEU A 129 -10.56 -12.67 -1.22
C LEU A 129 -10.72 -14.13 -1.65
N ASN A 130 -9.94 -14.56 -2.62
CA ASN A 130 -9.61 -15.96 -2.79
C ASN A 130 -9.00 -16.49 -1.48
N PRO A 131 -9.53 -17.58 -0.89
CA PRO A 131 -9.11 -18.05 0.44
C PRO A 131 -7.66 -18.55 0.51
N SER A 132 -7.03 -18.90 -0.62
CA SER A 132 -5.64 -19.30 -0.72
C SER A 132 -4.91 -18.43 -1.74
N ILE A 133 -3.88 -17.72 -1.30
CA ILE A 133 -3.08 -16.84 -2.14
C ILE A 133 -1.76 -17.53 -2.50
N ASP A 134 -1.56 -17.79 -3.79
CA ASP A 134 -0.27 -18.29 -4.32
C ASP A 134 0.63 -17.12 -4.75
N SER A 135 0.75 -16.89 -6.06
CA SER A 135 1.43 -15.72 -6.64
C SER A 135 0.49 -14.55 -6.86
N THR A 136 -0.82 -14.80 -6.90
CA THR A 136 -1.84 -13.86 -7.33
C THR A 136 -2.87 -13.65 -6.24
N VAL A 137 -3.20 -12.38 -6.00
CA VAL A 137 -4.36 -11.98 -5.21
C VAL A 137 -5.54 -11.85 -6.14
N SER A 138 -6.64 -12.51 -5.81
CA SER A 138 -7.90 -12.43 -6.56
C SER A 138 -9.01 -11.92 -5.65
N ILE A 139 -9.74 -10.91 -6.10
CA ILE A 139 -10.79 -10.25 -5.33
C ILE A 139 -12.07 -10.17 -6.16
N LEU A 140 -13.19 -10.57 -5.57
CA LEU A 140 -14.51 -10.22 -6.03
C LEU A 140 -15.02 -9.04 -5.20
N TYR A 141 -15.69 -8.07 -5.83
CA TYR A 141 -16.33 -6.97 -5.11
C TYR A 141 -17.55 -6.46 -5.87
N LEU A 142 -18.43 -5.76 -5.17
CA LEU A 142 -19.57 -5.09 -5.78
C LEU A 142 -19.17 -3.65 -6.13
N ARG A 143 -19.39 -3.26 -7.39
CA ARG A 143 -19.19 -1.89 -7.88
C ARG A 143 -20.53 -1.20 -8.09
N ASP A 144 -20.66 0.00 -7.52
CA ASP A 144 -21.71 0.95 -7.81
C ASP A 144 -21.13 2.27 -8.33
N PHE A 145 -21.95 3.11 -8.94
CA PHE A 145 -21.54 4.43 -9.45
C PHE A 145 -21.81 5.56 -8.45
N LEU A 146 -22.63 5.31 -7.45
CA LEU A 146 -22.96 6.28 -6.41
C LEU A 146 -22.72 5.67 -5.02
N PRO A 147 -22.14 6.44 -4.11
CA PRO A 147 -21.95 5.99 -2.74
C PRO A 147 -23.25 5.93 -1.98
N GLY A 148 -23.30 5.02 -1.01
CA GLY A 148 -24.47 4.80 -0.19
C GLY A 148 -25.34 3.66 -0.69
N SER A 149 -26.58 3.62 -0.28
CA SER A 149 -27.51 2.52 -0.52
C SER A 149 -28.90 3.05 -0.91
N ALA A 150 -29.49 2.44 -1.93
CA ALA A 150 -30.88 2.71 -2.30
C ALA A 150 -31.87 2.39 -1.16
N GLY A 151 -31.55 1.38 -0.35
CA GLY A 151 -32.36 1.01 0.83
C GLY A 151 -32.38 2.08 1.93
N ASN A 152 -31.38 2.95 1.97
CA ASN A 152 -31.28 4.08 2.90
C ASN A 152 -31.60 5.43 2.24
N ASN A 153 -32.20 5.42 1.06
CA ASN A 153 -32.56 6.62 0.28
C ASN A 153 -31.35 7.53 -0.06
N ASN A 154 -30.12 7.00 -0.07
CA ASN A 154 -28.97 7.78 -0.47
C ASN A 154 -28.94 8.06 -1.98
N HIS A 155 -29.49 7.15 -2.77
CA HIS A 155 -29.73 7.28 -4.21
C HIS A 155 -30.88 6.37 -4.63
N GLY A 156 -31.42 6.57 -5.84
CA GLY A 156 -32.37 5.66 -6.43
C GLY A 156 -31.80 4.27 -6.74
N PRO A 157 -32.67 3.27 -7.06
CA PRO A 157 -32.15 1.98 -7.51
C PRO A 157 -31.20 2.14 -8.69
N ALA A 158 -29.99 1.60 -8.56
CA ALA A 158 -28.95 1.63 -9.56
C ALA A 158 -28.47 0.22 -9.88
N GLN A 159 -27.92 0.04 -11.07
CA GLN A 159 -27.34 -1.23 -11.46
C GLN A 159 -25.95 -1.37 -10.81
N SER A 160 -25.82 -2.32 -9.89
CA SER A 160 -24.54 -2.72 -9.34
C SER A 160 -23.93 -3.86 -10.15
N ASN A 161 -22.61 -3.90 -10.26
CA ASN A 161 -21.91 -4.94 -11.00
C ASN A 161 -20.98 -5.73 -10.05
N VAL A 162 -21.02 -7.04 -10.16
CA VAL A 162 -20.00 -7.89 -9.52
C VAL A 162 -18.74 -7.82 -10.37
N MET A 163 -17.67 -7.35 -9.78
CA MET A 163 -16.37 -7.18 -10.41
C MET A 163 -15.42 -8.25 -9.90
N PHE A 164 -14.59 -8.75 -10.80
CA PHE A 164 -13.44 -9.59 -10.49
C PHE A 164 -12.17 -8.88 -10.88
N MET A 165 -11.17 -8.90 -9.98
CA MET A 165 -9.83 -8.43 -10.27
C MET A 165 -8.80 -9.43 -9.78
N SER A 166 -7.65 -9.43 -10.43
CA SER A 166 -6.52 -10.28 -10.06
C SER A 166 -5.22 -9.56 -10.37
N PHE A 167 -4.26 -9.61 -9.44
CA PHE A 167 -2.96 -8.98 -9.57
C PHE A 167 -1.87 -9.75 -8.84
N ASP A 168 -0.61 -9.54 -9.24
CA ASP A 168 0.54 -10.16 -8.58
C ASP A 168 0.65 -9.67 -7.13
N LYS A 169 0.69 -10.59 -6.16
CA LYS A 169 0.80 -10.24 -4.74
C LYS A 169 2.05 -9.43 -4.40
N ASN A 170 3.11 -9.54 -5.20
CA ASN A 170 4.34 -8.78 -5.01
C ASN A 170 4.13 -7.26 -5.11
N ILE A 171 3.06 -6.82 -5.76
CA ILE A 171 2.65 -5.41 -5.75
C ILE A 171 2.46 -4.91 -4.32
N LEU A 172 1.90 -5.73 -3.42
CA LEU A 172 1.66 -5.34 -2.02
C LEU A 172 2.97 -5.17 -1.23
N PHE A 173 4.00 -5.93 -1.57
CA PHE A 173 5.31 -5.85 -0.91
C PHE A 173 6.20 -4.74 -1.51
N ASN A 174 5.93 -4.36 -2.75
CA ASN A 174 6.64 -3.31 -3.48
C ASN A 174 6.02 -1.93 -3.28
N VAL A 175 5.04 -1.79 -2.40
CA VAL A 175 4.55 -0.49 -1.94
C VAL A 175 5.56 0.09 -0.95
N THR A 176 6.79 0.29 -1.44
CA THR A 176 7.60 1.37 -0.96
C THR A 176 6.85 2.63 -1.39
N HIS A 177 6.32 3.34 -0.41
CA HIS A 177 5.56 4.55 -0.57
C HIS A 177 6.17 5.47 -1.61
N SER A 178 5.63 5.50 -2.83
CA SER A 178 5.63 6.76 -3.53
C SER A 178 4.48 7.58 -2.95
N THR A 179 4.69 8.14 -1.77
CA THR A 179 4.10 9.44 -1.53
C THR A 179 4.64 10.32 -2.65
N ASP A 180 3.79 10.97 -3.41
CA ASP A 180 4.09 12.24 -4.06
C ASP A 180 4.32 13.33 -2.98
N ILE A 181 5.15 13.04 -2.02
CA ILE A 181 6.09 14.02 -1.54
C ILE A 181 7.06 14.11 -2.72
N GLN A 182 7.27 15.26 -3.28
CA GLN A 182 8.52 15.61 -3.93
C GLN A 182 9.63 15.42 -2.88
N ASN A 183 9.87 14.17 -2.49
CA ASN A 183 11.13 13.77 -1.94
C ASN A 183 12.02 13.83 -3.18
N GLU A 184 12.74 14.93 -3.28
CA GLU A 184 13.95 14.96 -4.08
C GLU A 184 14.65 13.67 -3.77
N GLU A 185 14.79 12.78 -4.75
CA GLU A 185 15.58 11.55 -4.58
C GLU A 185 16.86 11.94 -3.88
N ILE A 186 17.01 11.52 -2.63
CA ILE A 186 18.17 11.92 -1.80
C ILE A 186 19.43 11.27 -2.36
N VAL A 187 19.27 10.04 -2.93
CA VAL A 187 20.33 9.29 -3.57
C VAL A 187 20.04 9.16 -5.07
N SER A 188 21.02 9.49 -5.90
CA SER A 188 21.00 9.18 -7.33
C SER A 188 22.08 8.16 -7.68
N ILE A 189 21.75 7.18 -8.54
CA ILE A 189 22.66 6.14 -9.03
C ILE A 189 22.79 6.28 -10.54
N VAL A 190 23.99 6.60 -11.01
CA VAL A 190 24.28 6.79 -12.43
C VAL A 190 25.62 6.17 -12.83
N PRO A 191 25.74 5.56 -14.01
CA PRO A 191 24.67 5.26 -14.96
C PRO A 191 23.79 4.11 -14.45
N ASN A 192 22.54 4.08 -14.91
CA ASN A 192 21.63 2.95 -14.71
C ASN A 192 20.82 2.76 -16.02
N PRO A 193 21.04 1.69 -16.78
CA PRO A 193 21.92 0.53 -16.55
C PRO A 193 23.42 0.82 -16.55
N ALA A 194 24.22 -0.02 -15.83
CA ALA A 194 25.64 0.13 -15.63
C ALA A 194 26.45 -1.11 -16.02
N ARG A 195 27.71 -0.92 -16.47
CA ARG A 195 28.64 -2.01 -16.85
C ARG A 195 29.71 -2.29 -15.81
N THR A 196 30.49 -1.29 -15.46
CA THR A 196 31.69 -1.46 -14.64
C THR A 196 31.65 -0.72 -13.32
N PHE A 197 30.96 0.39 -13.27
CA PHE A 197 30.82 1.21 -12.07
C PHE A 197 29.49 1.94 -12.04
N ILE A 198 29.10 2.36 -10.85
CA ILE A 198 28.02 3.29 -10.56
C ILE A 198 28.58 4.43 -9.70
N ASP A 199 28.11 5.63 -9.95
CA ASP A 199 28.33 6.79 -9.11
C ASP A 199 27.06 7.01 -8.27
N ILE A 200 27.22 7.03 -6.96
CA ILE A 200 26.18 7.26 -5.97
C ILE A 200 26.35 8.69 -5.47
N ASN A 201 25.36 9.53 -5.68
CA ASN A 201 25.40 10.93 -5.29
C ASN A 201 24.25 11.26 -4.34
N LEU A 202 24.58 11.96 -3.23
CA LEU A 202 23.60 12.55 -2.33
C LEU A 202 23.26 13.96 -2.80
N LYS A 203 21.99 14.24 -3.02
CA LYS A 203 21.49 15.60 -3.34
C LYS A 203 21.52 16.50 -2.10
N ASN A 204 21.24 15.94 -0.92
CA ASN A 204 21.26 16.68 0.33
C ASN A 204 22.56 16.46 1.09
N LYS A 205 23.40 17.48 1.13
CA LYS A 205 24.73 17.45 1.78
C LYS A 205 24.68 17.38 3.32
N ASN A 206 23.50 17.54 3.92
CA ASN A 206 23.33 17.44 5.37
C ASN A 206 23.05 16.01 5.84
N GLN A 207 22.89 15.07 4.91
CA GLN A 207 22.74 13.65 5.21
C GLN A 207 24.02 12.89 4.93
N SER A 208 24.19 11.77 5.61
CA SER A 208 25.36 10.92 5.44
C SER A 208 24.97 9.45 5.41
N ILE A 209 25.50 8.73 4.43
CA ILE A 209 25.37 7.28 4.35
C ILE A 209 26.39 6.65 5.31
N GLN A 210 25.93 5.73 6.15
CA GLN A 210 26.77 4.94 7.06
C GLN A 210 27.18 3.60 6.43
N ASP A 211 26.19 2.90 5.86
CA ASP A 211 26.37 1.59 5.23
C ASP A 211 25.65 1.52 3.90
N ILE A 212 26.21 0.75 2.96
CA ILE A 212 25.56 0.33 1.73
C ILE A 212 25.61 -1.19 1.65
N ASN A 213 24.45 -1.82 1.60
CA ASN A 213 24.29 -3.24 1.29
C ASN A 213 23.82 -3.41 -0.14
N CYS A 214 24.42 -4.35 -0.88
CA CYS A 214 23.92 -4.74 -2.20
C CYS A 214 23.32 -6.13 -2.13
N PHE A 215 22.12 -6.26 -2.63
CA PHE A 215 21.40 -7.53 -2.74
C PHE A 215 21.15 -7.87 -4.20
N SER A 216 21.26 -9.15 -4.54
CA SER A 216 20.79 -9.70 -5.81
C SER A 216 19.25 -9.77 -5.85
N ASN A 217 18.70 -10.03 -7.03
CA ASN A 217 17.25 -10.09 -7.23
C ASN A 217 16.53 -11.18 -6.40
N ASP A 218 17.26 -12.20 -5.96
CA ASP A 218 16.77 -13.27 -5.07
C ASP A 218 16.92 -12.93 -3.57
N GLY A 219 17.40 -11.71 -3.25
CA GLY A 219 17.56 -11.22 -1.89
C GLY A 219 18.86 -11.64 -1.20
N ALA A 220 19.79 -12.32 -1.90
CA ALA A 220 21.10 -12.65 -1.33
C ALA A 220 21.97 -11.40 -1.20
N LEU A 221 22.64 -11.24 -0.04
CA LEU A 221 23.62 -10.19 0.15
C LEU A 221 24.85 -10.46 -0.70
N VAL A 222 25.16 -9.54 -1.62
CA VAL A 222 26.31 -9.66 -2.55
C VAL A 222 27.55 -8.99 -1.99
N PHE A 223 27.41 -7.80 -1.42
CA PHE A 223 28.47 -7.08 -0.72
C PHE A 223 27.90 -6.07 0.28
N ASN A 224 28.77 -5.66 1.21
CA ASN A 224 28.51 -4.60 2.18
C ASN A 224 29.67 -3.61 2.17
N TYR A 225 29.37 -2.33 2.17
CA TYR A 225 30.33 -1.24 2.32
C TYR A 225 30.00 -0.41 3.57
N LYS A 226 30.94 -0.37 4.53
CA LYS A 226 30.85 0.49 5.71
C LYS A 226 31.73 1.73 5.53
N PHE A 227 31.19 2.87 5.87
CA PHE A 227 31.91 4.14 5.75
C PHE A 227 32.34 4.64 7.11
N SER A 228 33.64 5.03 7.22
CA SER A 228 34.17 5.62 8.44
C SER A 228 34.03 7.15 8.47
N LYS A 229 33.57 7.77 7.40
CA LYS A 229 33.34 9.23 7.26
C LYS A 229 32.09 9.49 6.40
N ASN A 230 31.46 10.61 6.65
CA ASN A 230 30.30 11.07 5.88
C ASN A 230 30.65 11.26 4.40
N LEU A 231 29.95 10.54 3.51
CA LEU A 231 30.15 10.60 2.07
C LEU A 231 28.97 11.27 1.40
N ASN A 232 29.27 12.25 0.53
CA ASN A 232 28.28 12.90 -0.32
C ASN A 232 28.23 12.32 -1.74
N ALA A 233 29.29 11.60 -2.14
CA ALA A 233 29.38 10.91 -3.41
C ALA A 233 30.34 9.72 -3.30
N GLN A 234 30.00 8.60 -3.91
CA GLN A 234 30.81 7.38 -3.93
C GLN A 234 30.76 6.73 -5.30
N LYS A 235 31.92 6.47 -5.87
CA LYS A 235 32.07 5.61 -7.05
C LYS A 235 32.27 4.17 -6.61
N MET A 236 31.41 3.28 -7.08
CA MET A 236 31.42 1.87 -6.72
C MET A 236 31.71 1.01 -7.95
N ASN A 237 32.73 0.16 -7.84
CA ASN A 237 33.05 -0.81 -8.89
C ASN A 237 32.15 -2.02 -8.78
N ILE A 238 31.43 -2.31 -9.87
CA ILE A 238 30.49 -3.42 -10.00
C ILE A 238 30.89 -4.40 -11.11
N SER A 239 32.15 -4.35 -11.57
CA SER A 239 32.62 -5.19 -12.68
C SER A 239 32.59 -6.69 -12.38
N SER A 240 32.66 -7.06 -11.10
CA SER A 240 32.58 -8.45 -10.62
C SER A 240 31.15 -9.00 -10.56
N LEU A 241 30.13 -8.15 -10.70
CA LEU A 241 28.75 -8.60 -10.68
C LEU A 241 28.35 -9.19 -12.03
N ASN A 242 27.57 -10.26 -12.00
CA ASN A 242 26.92 -10.80 -13.19
C ASN A 242 25.85 -9.85 -13.73
N PRO A 243 25.53 -9.86 -15.03
CA PRO A 243 24.37 -9.13 -15.53
C PRO A 243 23.10 -9.50 -14.78
N GLY A 244 22.33 -8.50 -14.38
CA GLY A 244 21.12 -8.72 -13.58
C GLY A 244 20.60 -7.48 -12.90
N ILE A 245 19.55 -7.65 -12.11
CA ILE A 245 18.95 -6.61 -11.28
C ILE A 245 19.51 -6.73 -9.87
N TYR A 246 19.88 -5.59 -9.30
CA TYR A 246 20.42 -5.46 -7.95
C TYR A 246 19.72 -4.35 -7.19
N TYR A 247 19.68 -4.49 -5.87
CA TYR A 247 19.11 -3.51 -4.94
C TYR A 247 20.20 -3.03 -3.98
N LEU A 248 20.38 -1.71 -3.90
CA LEU A 248 21.22 -1.06 -2.91
C LEU A 248 20.35 -0.57 -1.76
N GLN A 249 20.68 -1.00 -0.55
CA GLN A 249 20.12 -0.49 0.68
C GLN A 249 21.12 0.51 1.27
N PHE A 250 20.68 1.73 1.46
CA PHE A 250 21.45 2.81 2.08
C PHE A 250 20.99 3.01 3.51
N GLN A 251 21.90 2.86 4.47
CA GLN A 251 21.65 3.15 5.87
C GLN A 251 22.05 4.59 6.17
N PHE A 252 21.08 5.40 6.56
CA PHE A 252 21.26 6.73 7.14
C PHE A 252 21.19 6.67 8.67
N ASN A 253 21.37 7.81 9.35
CA ASN A 253 21.30 7.87 10.82
C ASN A 253 19.89 7.57 11.36
N ASP A 254 18.86 7.94 10.63
CA ASP A 254 17.47 7.98 11.05
C ASP A 254 16.53 7.12 10.20
N HIS A 255 16.97 6.69 9.01
CA HIS A 255 16.14 5.89 8.09
C HIS A 255 16.99 5.00 7.15
N MET A 256 16.32 4.20 6.33
CA MET A 256 16.91 3.39 5.25
C MET A 256 16.22 3.71 3.92
N GLU A 257 17.02 3.74 2.85
CA GLU A 257 16.52 3.85 1.47
C GLU A 257 16.94 2.65 0.63
N TYR A 258 16.13 2.32 -0.38
CA TYR A 258 16.37 1.23 -1.31
C TYR A 258 16.31 1.73 -2.74
N HIS A 259 17.34 1.45 -3.53
CA HIS A 259 17.43 1.85 -4.92
C HIS A 259 17.81 0.66 -5.80
N LYS A 260 17.14 0.56 -6.94
CA LYS A 260 17.39 -0.49 -7.94
C LYS A 260 18.39 -0.01 -8.98
N PHE A 261 19.35 -0.87 -9.36
CA PHE A 261 20.11 -0.67 -10.59
C PHE A 261 20.18 -1.95 -11.43
N VAL A 262 20.46 -1.77 -12.72
CA VAL A 262 20.60 -2.86 -13.68
C VAL A 262 22.07 -2.96 -14.10
N LYS A 263 22.66 -4.14 -13.90
CA LYS A 263 24.00 -4.50 -14.40
C LYS A 263 23.87 -5.16 -15.77
N ILE A 264 24.60 -4.62 -16.76
CA ILE A 264 24.65 -5.15 -18.13
C ILE A 264 26.08 -5.55 -18.53
#